data_08c09be338f094ef9ccb47726e2b38c3
#
_entry.id   08c09be338f094ef9ccb47726e2b38c3
#
_cell.length_a   1.000
_cell.length_b   1.000
_cell.length_c   1.000
_cell.angle_alpha   90.00
_cell.angle_beta   90.00
_cell.angle_gamma   90.00
#
_symmetry.space_group_name_H-M   'P 1'
#
loop_
_entity.id
_entity.type
_entity.pdbx_description
1 polymer ?
#
loop_
_entity_poly.entity_id
_entity_poly.type
_entity_poly.pdbx_seq_one_letter_code
_entity_poly.pdbx_strand_id
1 'polypeptide(L)'
;QDLSLRASEAGATITHNIPKHLIISGNYTLLYSIFHNIVDNAINYVEQANISIQLTNQDPSNLYFSITDNGQGVPAEALAHIFERFYRVDKGRSRKAGGTGLGLSIVKHAVIFHGGNITALNRQEGGLEYQFSLARRSR
;
A
#
# COMPACT_ATOMS: atom_id res chain seq x y z
N GLN A 1 -1.53 1.20 -15.37
CA GLN A 1 -0.70 0.88 -16.44
C GLN A 1 0.58 0.21 -16.05
N ASP A 2 1.57 0.97 -15.57
CA ASP A 2 2.83 0.34 -15.18
C ASP A 2 2.62 -0.73 -14.13
N LEU A 3 1.72 -0.49 -13.18
CA LEU A 3 1.43 -1.46 -12.13
C LEU A 3 0.74 -2.70 -12.69
N SER A 4 -0.17 -2.53 -13.64
CA SER A 4 -0.85 -3.67 -14.24
C SER A 4 0.12 -4.55 -15.00
N LEU A 5 1.01 -3.96 -15.78
CA LEU A 5 2.00 -4.72 -16.52
C LEU A 5 2.94 -5.45 -15.60
N ARG A 6 3.44 -4.76 -14.58
CA ARG A 6 4.35 -5.37 -13.62
C ARG A 6 3.68 -6.52 -12.87
N ALA A 7 2.42 -6.33 -12.48
CA ALA A 7 1.68 -7.38 -11.79
C ALA A 7 1.51 -8.61 -12.68
N SER A 8 1.16 -8.38 -13.94
CA SER A 8 0.99 -9.47 -14.88
C SER A 8 2.29 -10.26 -15.06
N GLU A 9 3.40 -9.56 -15.18
CA GLU A 9 4.70 -10.21 -15.34
C GLU A 9 5.08 -11.04 -14.12
N ALA A 10 4.65 -10.61 -12.94
CA ALA A 10 4.96 -11.31 -11.70
C ALA A 10 3.91 -12.36 -11.34
N GLY A 11 2.92 -12.57 -12.20
CA GLY A 11 1.84 -13.52 -11.89
C GLY A 11 0.85 -12.99 -10.86
N ALA A 12 0.82 -11.68 -10.65
CA ALA A 12 -0.05 -11.07 -9.67
C ALA A 12 -1.34 -10.57 -10.31
N THR A 13 -2.39 -10.44 -9.51
CA THR A 13 -3.67 -9.92 -9.93
C THR A 13 -4.00 -8.70 -9.07
N ILE A 14 -4.40 -7.61 -9.73
CA ILE A 14 -4.84 -6.41 -9.04
C ILE A 14 -6.29 -6.16 -9.38
N THR A 15 -7.13 -6.08 -8.34
CA THR A 15 -8.53 -5.69 -8.51
C THR A 15 -8.78 -4.40 -7.75
N HIS A 16 -9.75 -3.63 -8.17
CA HIS A 16 -10.07 -2.41 -7.47
C HIS A 16 -11.57 -2.14 -7.51
N ASN A 17 -12.04 -1.45 -6.48
CA ASN A 17 -13.42 -1.02 -6.36
C ASN A 17 -13.40 0.47 -6.01
N ILE A 18 -13.03 1.27 -6.98
CA ILE A 18 -12.92 2.72 -6.83
C ILE A 18 -13.82 3.37 -7.88
N PRO A 19 -14.65 4.34 -7.47
CA PRO A 19 -15.52 5.01 -8.42
C PRO A 19 -14.75 5.61 -9.59
N LYS A 20 -15.28 5.45 -10.78
CA LYS A 20 -14.63 5.89 -12.02
C LYS A 20 -14.25 7.36 -12.01
N HIS A 21 -15.10 8.17 -11.40
CA HIS A 21 -14.98 9.61 -11.46
C HIS A 21 -14.43 10.21 -10.16
N LEU A 22 -13.83 9.36 -9.31
CA LEU A 22 -13.23 9.84 -8.09
C LEU A 22 -12.05 10.76 -8.42
N ILE A 23 -12.03 11.91 -7.79
CA ILE A 23 -10.96 12.88 -7.97
C ILE A 23 -10.24 13.03 -6.63
N ILE A 24 -8.93 12.91 -6.67
CA ILE A 24 -8.09 13.09 -5.50
C ILE A 24 -7.20 14.30 -5.76
N SER A 25 -7.29 15.31 -4.89
CA SER A 25 -6.46 16.51 -5.01
C SER A 25 -5.14 16.28 -4.29
N GLY A 26 -4.04 16.69 -4.92
CA GLY A 26 -2.76 16.60 -4.26
C GLY A 26 -1.61 16.53 -5.22
N ASN A 27 -0.47 16.10 -4.69
CA ASN A 27 0.75 15.97 -5.48
C ASN A 27 0.73 14.63 -6.21
N TYR A 28 0.70 14.69 -7.53
CA TYR A 28 0.58 13.47 -8.35
C TYR A 28 1.66 12.45 -8.02
N THR A 29 2.91 12.90 -7.94
CA THR A 29 4.03 11.99 -7.71
C THR A 29 3.90 11.28 -6.37
N LEU A 30 3.53 12.02 -5.33
CA LEU A 30 3.36 11.42 -4.01
C LEU A 30 2.15 10.50 -3.96
N LEU A 31 1.04 10.90 -4.57
CA LEU A 31 -0.15 10.04 -4.61
C LEU A 31 0.14 8.75 -5.36
N TYR A 32 0.81 8.86 -6.50
CA TYR A 32 1.22 7.67 -7.24
C TYR A 32 2.10 6.77 -6.37
N SER A 33 3.02 7.36 -5.63
CA SER A 33 3.94 6.60 -4.78
C SER A 33 3.23 5.78 -3.71
N ILE A 34 2.11 6.28 -3.18
CA ILE A 34 1.36 5.53 -2.18
C ILE A 34 0.94 4.17 -2.76
N PHE A 35 0.24 4.21 -3.87
CA PHE A 35 -0.29 2.99 -4.48
C PHE A 35 0.83 2.13 -5.05
N HIS A 36 1.77 2.75 -5.73
CA HIS A 36 2.88 2.02 -6.34
C HIS A 36 3.69 1.24 -5.31
N ASN A 37 4.06 1.89 -4.22
CA ASN A 37 4.94 1.24 -3.25
C ASN A 37 4.25 0.14 -2.47
N ILE A 38 2.96 0.31 -2.16
CA ILE A 38 2.23 -0.75 -1.49
C ILE A 38 2.05 -1.95 -2.42
N VAL A 39 1.66 -1.71 -3.67
CA VAL A 39 1.46 -2.79 -4.63
C VAL A 39 2.80 -3.47 -4.94
N ASP A 40 3.85 -2.70 -5.13
CA ASP A 40 5.16 -3.24 -5.43
C ASP A 40 5.68 -4.10 -4.27
N ASN A 41 5.42 -3.67 -3.04
CA ASN A 41 5.79 -4.45 -1.87
C ASN A 41 5.10 -5.81 -1.88
N ALA A 42 3.81 -5.83 -2.20
CA ALA A 42 3.07 -7.09 -2.26
C ALA A 42 3.60 -7.98 -3.37
N ILE A 43 3.87 -7.42 -4.55
CA ILE A 43 4.39 -8.19 -5.67
C ILE A 43 5.73 -8.83 -5.30
N ASN A 44 6.58 -8.09 -4.58
CA ASN A 44 7.92 -8.58 -4.24
C ASN A 44 7.92 -9.66 -3.15
N TYR A 45 6.92 -9.65 -2.28
CA TYR A 45 6.93 -10.53 -1.11
C TYR A 45 5.89 -11.63 -1.15
N VAL A 46 5.01 -11.65 -2.14
CA VAL A 46 3.93 -12.64 -2.21
C VAL A 46 3.95 -13.26 -3.59
N GLU A 47 4.09 -14.58 -3.64
CA GLU A 47 3.99 -15.30 -4.91
C GLU A 47 2.55 -15.25 -5.39
N GLN A 48 2.38 -14.92 -6.67
CA GLN A 48 1.05 -14.83 -7.28
C GLN A 48 0.13 -13.98 -6.43
N ALA A 49 0.59 -12.78 -6.10
CA ALA A 49 -0.14 -11.88 -5.22
C ALA A 49 -1.52 -11.56 -5.78
N ASN A 50 -2.49 -11.53 -4.88
CA ASN A 50 -3.85 -11.11 -5.20
C ASN A 50 -4.09 -9.84 -4.39
N ILE A 51 -4.10 -8.71 -5.07
CA ILE A 51 -4.11 -7.39 -4.44
C ILE A 51 -5.45 -6.73 -4.71
N SER A 52 -6.09 -6.22 -3.67
CA SER A 52 -7.37 -5.54 -3.79
C SER A 52 -7.25 -4.12 -3.27
N ILE A 53 -7.69 -3.16 -4.07
CA ILE A 53 -7.67 -1.74 -3.73
C ILE A 53 -9.12 -1.26 -3.66
N GLN A 54 -9.50 -0.68 -2.53
CA GLN A 54 -10.88 -0.27 -2.31
C GLN A 54 -10.97 1.12 -1.70
N LEU A 55 -11.96 1.88 -2.14
CA LEU A 55 -12.40 3.06 -1.40
C LEU A 55 -13.46 2.55 -0.42
N THR A 56 -13.12 2.51 0.85
CA THR A 56 -13.98 1.88 1.86
C THR A 56 -15.01 2.84 2.44
N ASN A 57 -14.71 4.13 2.40
CA ASN A 57 -15.62 5.13 2.95
C ASN A 57 -15.21 6.51 2.43
N GLN A 58 -16.12 7.47 2.55
CA GLN A 58 -15.79 8.86 2.28
C GLN A 58 -16.73 9.75 3.07
N ASP A 59 -16.22 10.91 3.43
CA ASP A 59 -17.01 11.92 4.09
C ASP A 59 -16.60 13.29 3.50
N PRO A 60 -17.20 14.40 3.95
CA PRO A 60 -16.85 15.70 3.36
C PRO A 60 -15.38 16.08 3.47
N SER A 61 -14.65 15.49 4.43
CA SER A 61 -13.28 15.88 4.71
C SER A 61 -12.26 14.91 4.19
N ASN A 62 -12.59 13.61 4.09
CA ASN A 62 -11.59 12.58 3.83
C ASN A 62 -12.11 11.49 2.90
N LEU A 63 -11.15 10.84 2.25
CA LEU A 63 -11.35 9.59 1.52
C LEU A 63 -10.61 8.50 2.28
N TYR A 64 -11.23 7.32 2.39
CA TYR A 64 -10.66 6.20 3.14
C TYR A 64 -10.44 5.00 2.21
N PHE A 65 -9.22 4.48 2.23
CA PHE A 65 -8.82 3.40 1.34
C PHE A 65 -8.34 2.18 2.11
N SER A 66 -8.49 1.03 1.47
CA SER A 66 -7.92 -0.22 1.96
C SER A 66 -7.21 -0.91 0.80
N ILE A 67 -5.99 -1.39 1.05
CA ILE A 67 -5.28 -2.22 0.09
C ILE A 67 -4.89 -3.49 0.81
N THR A 68 -5.32 -4.64 0.26
CA THR A 68 -5.07 -5.93 0.88
C THR A 68 -4.28 -6.83 -0.06
N ASP A 69 -3.53 -7.76 0.53
CA ASP A 69 -2.89 -8.82 -0.24
C ASP A 69 -3.20 -10.17 0.40
N ASN A 70 -2.75 -11.24 -0.25
CA ASN A 70 -3.02 -12.61 0.18
C ASN A 70 -1.78 -13.32 0.68
N GLY A 71 -0.80 -12.60 1.19
CA GLY A 71 0.43 -13.17 1.66
C GLY A 71 0.32 -13.75 3.05
N GLN A 72 1.46 -13.85 3.72
CA GLN A 72 1.52 -14.39 5.07
C GLN A 72 1.29 -13.34 6.14
N GLY A 73 1.34 -12.08 5.77
CA GLY A 73 1.36 -11.02 6.76
C GLY A 73 2.74 -10.88 7.37
N VAL A 74 2.80 -10.26 8.53
CA VAL A 74 4.06 -10.06 9.25
C VAL A 74 3.85 -10.37 10.72
N PRO A 75 4.93 -10.63 11.47
CA PRO A 75 4.78 -10.79 12.92
C PRO A 75 4.10 -9.56 13.54
N ALA A 76 3.29 -9.79 14.54
CA ALA A 76 2.52 -8.71 15.15
C ALA A 76 3.40 -7.56 15.61
N GLU A 77 4.57 -7.88 16.17
CA GLU A 77 5.46 -6.84 16.65
C GLU A 77 6.08 -6.02 15.52
N ALA A 78 6.09 -6.54 14.30
CA ALA A 78 6.62 -5.81 13.15
C ALA A 78 5.64 -4.76 12.63
N LEU A 79 4.34 -4.92 12.90
CA LEU A 79 3.33 -4.00 12.36
C LEU A 79 3.60 -2.54 12.74
N ALA A 80 4.15 -2.32 13.93
CA ALA A 80 4.44 -0.97 14.39
C ALA A 80 5.66 -0.35 13.71
N HIS A 81 6.45 -1.16 13.01
CA HIS A 81 7.73 -0.72 12.48
C HIS A 81 7.83 -0.74 10.96
N ILE A 82 6.85 -1.33 10.27
CA ILE A 82 7.01 -1.54 8.82
C ILE A 82 7.10 -0.26 8.02
N PHE A 83 6.67 0.87 8.59
CA PHE A 83 6.78 2.17 7.91
C PHE A 83 8.07 2.91 8.24
N GLU A 84 8.93 2.33 9.08
CA GLU A 84 10.20 2.95 9.42
C GLU A 84 11.19 2.76 8.29
N ARG A 85 12.04 3.76 8.10
CA ARG A 85 13.05 3.70 7.06
C ARG A 85 14.00 2.54 7.32
N PHE A 86 14.28 1.77 6.27
CA PHE A 86 15.21 0.65 6.29
C PHE A 86 14.77 -0.54 7.13
N TYR A 87 13.56 -0.51 7.70
CA TYR A 87 13.07 -1.65 8.44
C TYR A 87 12.74 -2.80 7.49
N ARG A 88 13.15 -4.00 7.86
CA ARG A 88 12.86 -5.21 7.09
C ARG A 88 12.46 -6.32 8.04
N VAL A 89 11.39 -6.99 7.71
CA VAL A 89 10.89 -8.10 8.51
C VAL A 89 11.84 -9.31 8.41
N ASP A 90 12.34 -9.58 7.22
CA ASP A 90 13.23 -10.71 6.95
C ASP A 90 14.35 -10.20 6.05
N LYS A 91 15.49 -9.92 6.63
CA LYS A 91 16.59 -9.28 5.91
C LYS A 91 17.10 -10.12 4.75
N GLY A 92 17.16 -11.44 4.92
CA GLY A 92 17.65 -12.29 3.85
C GLY A 92 16.69 -12.33 2.67
N ARG A 93 15.40 -12.49 2.95
CA ARG A 93 14.40 -12.52 1.89
C ARG A 93 14.21 -11.17 1.24
N SER A 94 14.27 -10.12 2.07
CA SER A 94 14.10 -8.76 1.56
C SER A 94 15.10 -8.44 0.48
N ARG A 95 16.35 -8.84 0.69
CA ARG A 95 17.38 -8.57 -0.29
C ARG A 95 17.08 -9.25 -1.61
N LYS A 96 16.63 -10.50 -1.54
CA LYS A 96 16.28 -11.27 -2.72
C LYS A 96 15.11 -10.64 -3.46
N ALA A 97 14.16 -10.11 -2.72
CA ALA A 97 12.99 -9.46 -3.30
C ALA A 97 13.28 -8.05 -3.80
N GLY A 98 14.48 -7.55 -3.58
CA GLY A 98 14.85 -6.23 -4.04
C GLY A 98 14.41 -5.09 -3.16
N GLY A 99 13.99 -5.38 -1.94
CA GLY A 99 13.52 -4.34 -1.03
C GLY A 99 14.65 -3.50 -0.48
N THR A 100 14.45 -2.19 -0.45
CA THR A 100 15.42 -1.25 0.10
C THR A 100 15.09 -0.83 1.51
N GLY A 101 13.86 -1.12 1.97
CA GLY A 101 13.41 -0.63 3.26
C GLY A 101 12.94 0.81 3.24
N LEU A 102 12.78 1.39 2.05
CA LEU A 102 12.35 2.78 1.94
C LEU A 102 10.91 2.94 1.45
N GLY A 103 10.40 1.94 0.72
CA GLY A 103 9.10 2.09 0.05
C GLY A 103 7.96 2.46 0.98
N LEU A 104 7.81 1.74 2.09
CA LEU A 104 6.70 2.02 3.00
C LEU A 104 6.89 3.30 3.80
N SER A 105 8.14 3.72 4.06
CA SER A 105 8.35 5.01 4.70
C SER A 105 7.95 6.16 3.77
N ILE A 106 8.17 5.99 2.48
CA ILE A 106 7.72 6.96 1.48
C ILE A 106 6.19 7.01 1.48
N VAL A 107 5.53 5.87 1.56
CA VAL A 107 4.06 5.80 1.63
C VAL A 107 3.55 6.61 2.82
N LYS A 108 4.11 6.38 3.99
CA LYS A 108 3.66 7.08 5.19
C LYS A 108 3.85 8.58 5.06
N HIS A 109 5.01 9.00 4.56
CA HIS A 109 5.28 10.41 4.34
C HIS A 109 4.25 11.04 3.39
N ALA A 110 3.96 10.35 2.29
CA ALA A 110 3.03 10.86 1.29
C ALA A 110 1.61 10.98 1.84
N VAL A 111 1.19 9.98 2.63
CA VAL A 111 -0.13 10.01 3.27
C VAL A 111 -0.23 11.17 4.25
N ILE A 112 0.78 11.36 5.07
CA ILE A 112 0.79 12.47 6.03
C ILE A 112 0.80 13.81 5.30
N PHE A 113 1.58 13.92 4.23
CA PHE A 113 1.62 15.14 3.42
C PHE A 113 0.23 15.51 2.92
N HIS A 114 -0.61 14.52 2.64
CA HIS A 114 -1.97 14.74 2.14
C HIS A 114 -3.01 14.77 3.26
N GLY A 115 -2.57 14.99 4.49
CA GLY A 115 -3.48 15.21 5.61
C GLY A 115 -4.12 13.94 6.13
N GLY A 116 -3.57 12.79 5.82
CA GLY A 116 -4.15 11.51 6.22
C GLY A 116 -3.32 10.77 7.23
N ASN A 117 -3.71 9.52 7.43
CA ASN A 117 -3.04 8.62 8.35
C ASN A 117 -3.03 7.23 7.72
N ILE A 118 -2.08 6.39 8.11
CA ILE A 118 -1.99 5.04 7.59
C ILE A 118 -1.66 4.05 8.71
N THR A 119 -2.32 2.90 8.66
CA THR A 119 -2.03 1.80 9.56
C THR A 119 -2.01 0.51 8.76
N ALA A 120 -1.42 -0.53 9.34
CA ALA A 120 -1.38 -1.84 8.72
C ALA A 120 -1.81 -2.89 9.72
N LEU A 121 -2.52 -3.91 9.24
CA LEU A 121 -2.98 -5.02 10.06
C LEU A 121 -2.72 -6.32 9.34
N ASN A 122 -2.59 -7.40 10.11
CA ASN A 122 -2.66 -8.74 9.54
C ASN A 122 -4.13 -9.10 9.34
N ARG A 123 -4.43 -9.71 8.19
CA ARG A 123 -5.79 -10.17 7.90
C ARG A 123 -6.02 -11.53 8.52
N GLN A 124 -7.26 -11.79 8.96
CA GLN A 124 -7.61 -13.11 9.45
C GLN A 124 -7.44 -14.18 8.37
N GLU A 125 -7.75 -13.83 7.13
CA GLU A 125 -7.66 -14.77 6.01
C GLU A 125 -6.22 -14.97 5.52
N GLY A 126 -5.30 -14.18 6.00
CA GLY A 126 -3.93 -14.17 5.54
C GLY A 126 -3.60 -12.91 4.77
N GLY A 127 -2.37 -12.46 4.90
CA GLY A 127 -1.89 -11.27 4.23
C GLY A 127 -2.00 -10.02 5.08
N LEU A 128 -1.67 -8.90 4.46
CA LEU A 128 -1.70 -7.60 5.11
C LEU A 128 -2.85 -6.76 4.56
N GLU A 129 -3.35 -5.88 5.39
CA GLU A 129 -4.25 -4.83 4.96
C GLU A 129 -3.66 -3.49 5.37
N TYR A 130 -3.51 -2.58 4.40
CA TYR A 130 -3.13 -1.20 4.65
C TYR A 130 -4.39 -0.36 4.61
N GLN A 131 -4.64 0.39 5.68
CA GLN A 131 -5.78 1.31 5.74
C GLN A 131 -5.25 2.72 5.83
N PHE A 132 -5.67 3.59 4.92
CA PHE A 132 -5.19 4.95 4.94
C PHE A 132 -6.29 5.93 4.51
N SER A 133 -6.10 7.17 4.90
CA SER A 133 -7.00 8.24 4.52
C SER A 133 -6.23 9.34 3.79
N LEU A 134 -6.95 10.10 2.98
CA LEU A 134 -6.40 11.26 2.30
C LEU A 134 -7.41 12.38 2.45
N ALA A 135 -6.95 13.59 2.74
CA ALA A 135 -7.84 14.73 2.80
C ALA A 135 -8.41 15.00 1.41
N ARG A 136 -9.70 15.33 1.35
CA ARG A 136 -10.36 15.57 0.07
C ARG A 136 -9.85 16.82 -0.62
N ARG A 137 -9.30 17.75 0.14
CA ARG A 137 -8.75 18.97 -0.42
C ARG A 137 -7.30 19.11 -0.01
N SER A 138 -6.48 19.39 -1.00
CA SER A 138 -5.08 19.70 -0.76
C SER A 138 -4.97 21.08 -0.12
N ARG A 139 -3.96 21.26 0.66
CA ARG A 139 -3.71 22.54 1.27
C ARG A 139 -2.71 23.35 0.50
#